data_462d6c6d7df206d98be8bc8827593ab5
#
_entry.id   462d6c6d7df206d98be8bc8827593ab5
#
_cell.length_a   1.000
_cell.length_b   1.000
_cell.length_c   1.000
_cell.angle_alpha   90.00
_cell.angle_beta   90.00
_cell.angle_gamma   90.00
#
_symmetry.space_group_name_H-M   'P 1'
#
loop_
_entity.id
_entity.type
_entity.pdbx_description
1 polymer ?
#
loop_
_entity_poly.entity_id
_entity_poly.type
_entity_poly.pdbx_seq_one_letter_code
_entity_poly.pdbx_strand_id
1 'polypeptide(L)'
;MIVRDHKDAEASAVDEDKFISRRYTLRADGMGHSVHETYIKPGQALHMWYKNHKESVICIEGEGQIEDLTEGGSWELKPGVLYALDKHQKHILSSEKGMTVLCVFTPSLVGPEDHDAEGSYPLYDDDGSLIKH
;
A
#
# COMPACT_ATOMS: atom_id res chain seq x y z
N MET A 1 19.55 -14.57 3.28
CA MET A 1 18.24 -14.46 3.94
C MET A 1 18.09 -13.06 4.52
N ILE A 2 16.96 -12.42 4.29
CA ILE A 2 16.67 -11.07 4.80
C ILE A 2 15.80 -11.21 6.03
N VAL A 3 16.19 -10.58 7.14
CA VAL A 3 15.40 -10.56 8.37
C VAL A 3 15.34 -9.12 8.86
N ARG A 4 14.14 -8.58 8.98
CA ARG A 4 13.91 -7.21 9.45
C ARG A 4 12.78 -7.17 10.46
N ASP A 5 12.96 -6.36 11.48
CA ASP A 5 11.92 -6.11 12.48
C ASP A 5 11.20 -4.78 12.19
N HIS A 6 10.24 -4.43 13.05
CA HIS A 6 9.47 -3.21 12.94
C HIS A 6 10.35 -1.95 12.96
N LYS A 7 11.43 -1.97 13.72
CA LYS A 7 12.37 -0.85 13.81
C LYS A 7 13.08 -0.62 12.49
N ASP A 8 13.48 -1.70 11.81
CA ASP A 8 14.10 -1.62 10.49
C ASP A 8 13.15 -1.02 9.46
N ALA A 9 11.89 -1.45 9.48
CA ALA A 9 10.85 -0.94 8.57
C ALA A 9 10.49 0.52 8.87
N GLU A 10 10.58 0.95 10.13
CA GLU A 10 10.35 2.33 10.55
C GLU A 10 11.36 3.28 9.90
N ALA A 11 12.59 2.85 9.70
CA ALA A 11 13.64 3.66 9.07
C ALA A 11 13.33 4.02 7.61
N SER A 12 12.48 3.26 6.94
CA SER A 12 12.03 3.51 5.56
C SER A 12 10.55 3.91 5.49
N ALA A 13 9.97 4.38 6.59
CA ALA A 13 8.56 4.74 6.65
C ALA A 13 8.26 6.00 5.85
N VAL A 14 7.12 6.00 5.17
CA VAL A 14 6.49 7.18 4.60
C VAL A 14 5.33 7.54 5.50
N ASP A 15 5.46 8.65 6.22
CA ASP A 15 4.48 9.13 7.20
C ASP A 15 3.72 10.31 6.64
N GLU A 16 2.43 10.13 6.42
CA GLU A 16 1.51 11.11 5.86
C GLU A 16 0.40 11.43 6.85
N ASP A 17 -0.40 12.45 6.54
CA ASP A 17 -1.51 12.87 7.40
C ASP A 17 -2.51 11.73 7.64
N LYS A 18 -2.73 10.89 6.63
CA LYS A 18 -3.76 9.85 6.65
C LYS A 18 -3.24 8.46 6.99
N PHE A 19 -1.95 8.21 6.78
CA PHE A 19 -1.39 6.86 6.96
C PHE A 19 0.12 6.91 7.26
N ILE A 20 0.63 5.78 7.75
CA ILE A 20 2.07 5.53 7.89
C ILE A 20 2.35 4.23 7.16
N SER A 21 3.23 4.26 6.15
CA SER A 21 3.64 3.08 5.40
C SER A 21 5.07 2.69 5.79
N ARG A 22 5.22 1.57 6.48
CA ARG A 22 6.50 1.02 6.90
C ARG A 22 6.92 -0.05 5.90
N ARG A 23 8.08 0.13 5.29
CA ARG A 23 8.49 -0.66 4.12
C ARG A 23 9.52 -1.71 4.51
N TYR A 24 9.10 -2.96 4.55
CA TYR A 24 9.92 -4.11 4.96
C TYR A 24 10.86 -4.58 3.88
N THR A 25 10.37 -4.73 2.65
CA THR A 25 11.21 -5.07 1.50
C THR A 25 10.95 -4.11 0.36
N LEU A 26 11.99 -3.85 -0.42
CA LEU A 26 11.99 -2.91 -1.53
C LEU A 26 12.68 -3.54 -2.74
N ARG A 27 12.74 -2.80 -3.85
CA ARG A 27 13.32 -3.30 -5.10
C ARG A 27 14.77 -3.79 -4.93
N ALA A 28 15.58 -3.09 -4.14
CA ALA A 28 16.98 -3.47 -3.93
C ALA A 28 17.16 -4.87 -3.31
N ASP A 29 16.10 -5.39 -2.67
CA ASP A 29 16.13 -6.73 -2.07
C ASP A 29 15.97 -7.84 -3.10
N GLY A 30 15.59 -7.53 -4.33
CA GLY A 30 15.55 -8.49 -5.43
C GLY A 30 14.45 -9.53 -5.36
N MET A 31 13.37 -9.28 -4.60
CA MET A 31 12.30 -10.26 -4.39
C MET A 31 11.22 -10.22 -5.49
N GLY A 32 11.22 -9.20 -6.35
CA GLY A 32 10.19 -9.01 -7.37
C GLY A 32 8.90 -8.39 -6.87
N HIS A 33 8.79 -8.21 -5.57
CA HIS A 33 7.68 -7.53 -4.91
C HIS A 33 8.22 -6.73 -3.73
N SER A 34 7.41 -5.84 -3.17
CA SER A 34 7.73 -5.17 -1.92
C SER A 34 6.62 -5.38 -0.89
N VAL A 35 7.01 -5.46 0.38
CA VAL A 35 6.10 -5.72 1.49
C VAL A 35 6.09 -4.52 2.43
N HIS A 36 4.90 -4.02 2.72
CA HIS A 36 4.70 -2.83 3.55
C HIS A 36 3.67 -3.13 4.64
N GLU A 37 3.92 -2.61 5.84
CA GLU A 37 2.90 -2.53 6.87
C GLU A 37 2.38 -1.11 6.89
N THR A 38 1.08 -0.93 6.66
CA THR A 38 0.47 0.39 6.60
C THR A 38 -0.55 0.55 7.71
N TYR A 39 -0.40 1.60 8.49
CA TYR A 39 -1.39 2.01 9.47
C TYR A 39 -2.24 3.13 8.89
N ILE A 40 -3.55 2.88 8.79
CA ILE A 40 -4.52 3.88 8.38
C ILE A 40 -4.97 4.61 9.64
N LYS A 41 -4.74 5.91 9.69
CA LYS A 41 -5.06 6.73 10.86
C LYS A 41 -6.57 6.84 11.05
N PRO A 42 -7.06 6.98 12.31
CA PRO A 42 -8.49 7.05 12.58
C PRO A 42 -9.20 8.17 11.83
N GLY A 43 -10.38 7.87 11.30
CA GLY A 43 -11.23 8.83 10.62
C GLY A 43 -10.79 9.17 9.20
N GLN A 44 -9.87 8.41 8.63
CA GLN A 44 -9.31 8.72 7.31
C GLN A 44 -9.90 7.85 6.21
N ALA A 45 -9.95 8.43 5.01
CA ALA A 45 -10.32 7.76 3.78
C ALA A 45 -9.25 8.08 2.72
N LEU A 46 -8.67 7.03 2.14
CA LEU A 46 -7.64 7.16 1.12
C LEU A 46 -8.23 6.83 -0.25
N HIS A 47 -8.24 7.83 -1.13
CA HIS A 47 -8.63 7.67 -2.52
C HIS A 47 -7.39 7.30 -3.32
N MET A 48 -7.35 6.10 -3.89
CA MET A 48 -6.15 5.56 -4.52
C MET A 48 -6.47 4.93 -5.88
N TRP A 49 -5.48 4.99 -6.76
CA TRP A 49 -5.56 4.38 -8.08
C TRP A 49 -4.16 3.99 -8.55
N TYR A 50 -3.77 2.75 -8.27
CA TYR A 50 -2.44 2.26 -8.65
C TYR A 50 -2.44 1.83 -10.12
N LYS A 51 -2.05 2.75 -11.00
CA LYS A 51 -2.02 2.51 -12.45
C LYS A 51 -0.82 1.67 -12.90
N ASN A 52 0.24 1.66 -12.11
CA ASN A 52 1.52 1.04 -12.46
C ASN A 52 1.84 -0.21 -11.64
N HIS A 53 1.02 -0.52 -10.62
CA HIS A 53 1.27 -1.61 -9.67
C HIS A 53 0.00 -2.40 -9.43
N LYS A 54 0.16 -3.68 -9.13
CA LYS A 54 -0.89 -4.48 -8.50
C LYS A 54 -0.58 -4.55 -7.02
N GLU A 55 -1.62 -4.66 -6.22
CA GLU A 55 -1.47 -4.71 -4.77
C GLU A 55 -2.40 -5.76 -4.17
N SER A 56 -1.85 -6.54 -3.22
CA SER A 56 -2.65 -7.38 -2.33
C SER A 56 -2.56 -6.80 -0.93
N VAL A 57 -3.70 -6.72 -0.24
CA VAL A 57 -3.80 -6.12 1.08
C VAL A 57 -4.59 -7.04 2.00
N ILE A 58 -4.01 -7.36 3.17
CA ILE A 58 -4.72 -8.11 4.19
C ILE A 58 -4.79 -7.29 5.49
N CYS A 59 -5.99 -7.19 6.05
CA CYS A 59 -6.16 -6.56 7.36
C CYS A 59 -5.60 -7.46 8.45
N ILE A 60 -4.73 -6.92 9.32
CA ILE A 60 -4.14 -7.65 10.43
C ILE A 60 -4.73 -7.19 11.77
N GLU A 61 -5.08 -5.91 11.90
CA GLU A 61 -5.61 -5.35 13.15
C GLU A 61 -6.56 -4.20 12.83
N GLY A 62 -7.58 -4.03 13.66
CA GLY A 62 -8.57 -2.99 13.47
C GLY A 62 -9.64 -3.36 12.47
N GLU A 63 -10.33 -2.36 11.95
CA GLU A 63 -11.42 -2.55 11.00
C GLU A 63 -11.55 -1.37 10.05
N GLY A 64 -12.11 -1.60 8.89
CA GLY A 64 -12.33 -0.56 7.88
C GLY A 64 -13.20 -1.03 6.74
N GLN A 65 -13.12 -0.31 5.64
CA GLN A 65 -13.86 -0.63 4.42
C GLN A 65 -13.00 -0.43 3.19
N ILE A 66 -13.27 -1.24 2.16
CA ILE A 66 -12.75 -1.04 0.81
C ILE A 66 -13.91 -0.86 -0.15
N GLU A 67 -13.85 0.17 -0.97
CA GLU A 67 -14.84 0.47 -2.01
C GLU A 67 -14.17 0.45 -3.37
N ASP A 68 -14.73 -0.33 -4.30
CA ASP A 68 -14.27 -0.39 -5.68
C ASP A 68 -15.04 0.63 -6.52
N LEU A 69 -14.36 1.66 -6.99
CA LEU A 69 -14.97 2.73 -7.80
C LEU A 69 -14.97 2.40 -9.30
N THR A 70 -14.26 1.38 -9.72
CA THR A 70 -14.17 0.99 -11.13
C THR A 70 -15.26 -0.02 -11.50
N GLU A 71 -15.36 -1.10 -10.71
CA GLU A 71 -16.33 -2.18 -10.98
C GLU A 71 -17.54 -2.12 -10.05
N GLY A 72 -17.47 -1.35 -9.00
CA GLY A 72 -18.52 -1.22 -7.99
C GLY A 72 -18.37 -2.23 -6.86
N GLY A 73 -19.02 -1.95 -5.76
CA GLY A 73 -19.04 -2.80 -4.58
C GLY A 73 -18.26 -2.20 -3.41
N SER A 74 -18.60 -2.67 -2.25
CA SER A 74 -17.99 -2.24 -0.98
C SER A 74 -17.95 -3.44 -0.05
N TRP A 75 -16.84 -3.60 0.67
CA TRP A 75 -16.63 -4.72 1.58
C TRP A 75 -16.06 -4.22 2.90
N GLU A 76 -16.53 -4.83 3.98
CA GLU A 76 -16.00 -4.60 5.30
C GLU A 76 -14.66 -5.32 5.46
N LEU A 77 -13.68 -4.62 6.05
CA LEU A 77 -12.37 -5.18 6.37
C LEU A 77 -12.25 -5.37 7.86
N LYS A 78 -11.80 -6.57 8.25
CA LYS A 78 -11.47 -6.95 9.63
C LYS A 78 -10.33 -7.96 9.55
N PRO A 79 -9.67 -8.28 10.69
CA PRO A 79 -8.53 -9.19 10.65
C PRO A 79 -8.80 -10.47 9.88
N GLY A 80 -7.93 -10.76 8.91
CA GLY A 80 -8.02 -11.92 8.04
C GLY A 80 -8.70 -11.70 6.70
N VAL A 81 -9.30 -10.53 6.46
CA VAL A 81 -9.91 -10.22 5.16
C VAL A 81 -8.87 -9.62 4.23
N LEU A 82 -8.79 -10.17 3.02
CA LEU A 82 -7.88 -9.72 1.97
C LEU A 82 -8.66 -9.10 0.82
N TYR A 83 -8.11 -8.03 0.23
CA TYR A 83 -8.51 -7.60 -1.10
C TYR A 83 -7.28 -7.51 -2.01
N ALA A 84 -7.48 -7.68 -3.30
CA ALA A 84 -6.42 -7.61 -4.28
C ALA A 84 -6.85 -6.77 -5.48
N LEU A 85 -6.02 -5.82 -5.85
CA LEU A 85 -6.27 -4.90 -6.96
C LEU A 85 -5.65 -5.52 -8.23
N ASP A 86 -6.39 -6.42 -8.86
CA ASP A 86 -5.92 -7.22 -9.98
C ASP A 86 -6.11 -6.53 -11.35
N LYS A 87 -6.90 -5.47 -11.40
CA LYS A 87 -7.25 -4.75 -12.63
C LYS A 87 -7.04 -3.24 -12.51
N HIS A 88 -6.15 -2.81 -11.64
CA HIS A 88 -5.84 -1.39 -11.40
C HIS A 88 -7.10 -0.57 -11.06
N GLN A 89 -7.96 -1.10 -10.21
CA GLN A 89 -9.21 -0.43 -9.83
C GLN A 89 -8.93 0.86 -9.04
N LYS A 90 -9.71 1.89 -9.35
CA LYS A 90 -9.82 3.04 -8.45
C LYS A 90 -10.56 2.58 -7.21
N HIS A 91 -10.10 2.99 -6.04
CA HIS A 91 -10.69 2.50 -4.80
C HIS A 91 -10.55 3.50 -3.66
N ILE A 92 -11.35 3.29 -2.63
CA ILE A 92 -11.28 4.05 -1.37
C ILE A 92 -11.06 3.05 -0.24
N LEU A 93 -9.97 3.24 0.50
CA LEU A 93 -9.69 2.51 1.73
C LEU A 93 -9.95 3.45 2.91
N SER A 94 -10.80 3.05 3.83
CA SER A 94 -11.17 3.90 4.96
C SER A 94 -11.23 3.15 6.28
N SER A 95 -11.02 3.88 7.37
CA SER A 95 -11.17 3.34 8.73
C SER A 95 -11.55 4.47 9.68
N GLU A 96 -12.56 4.25 10.51
CA GLU A 96 -12.95 5.24 11.52
C GLU A 96 -12.06 5.17 12.75
N LYS A 97 -11.69 3.98 13.18
CA LYS A 97 -10.96 3.75 14.44
C LYS A 97 -9.47 3.49 14.25
N GLY A 98 -9.02 3.37 13.04
CA GLY A 98 -7.66 2.97 12.70
C GLY A 98 -7.58 1.50 12.31
N MET A 99 -6.66 1.19 11.41
CA MET A 99 -6.51 -0.16 10.88
C MET A 99 -5.08 -0.39 10.45
N THR A 100 -4.54 -1.55 10.75
CA THR A 100 -3.24 -1.98 10.25
C THR A 100 -3.44 -3.02 9.16
N VAL A 101 -2.82 -2.81 8.03
CA VAL A 101 -2.86 -3.72 6.88
C VAL A 101 -1.45 -4.09 6.45
N LEU A 102 -1.30 -5.29 5.92
CA LEU A 102 -0.09 -5.74 5.26
C LEU A 102 -0.31 -5.67 3.75
N CYS A 103 0.57 -4.95 3.06
CA CYS A 103 0.46 -4.67 1.62
C CYS A 103 1.62 -5.31 0.87
N VAL A 104 1.32 -5.91 -0.27
CA VAL A 104 2.32 -6.45 -1.19
C VAL A 104 2.12 -5.81 -2.55
N PHE A 105 3.15 -5.11 -3.04
CA PHE A 105 3.14 -4.45 -4.35
C PHE A 105 3.98 -5.22 -5.36
N THR A 106 3.47 -5.34 -6.57
CA THR A 106 4.22 -5.84 -7.71
C THR A 106 3.98 -4.94 -8.93
N PRO A 107 5.04 -4.46 -9.62
CA PRO A 107 6.45 -4.57 -9.25
C PRO A 107 6.77 -3.92 -7.89
N SER A 108 7.93 -4.24 -7.34
CA SER A 108 8.36 -3.69 -6.04
C SER A 108 8.53 -2.17 -6.10
N LEU A 109 8.24 -1.49 -4.98
CA LEU A 109 8.59 -0.09 -4.81
C LEU A 109 10.09 0.05 -4.59
N VAL A 110 10.65 1.20 -4.98
CA VAL A 110 12.08 1.54 -4.81
C VAL A 110 12.36 1.97 -3.36
N GLY A 111 11.47 2.74 -2.77
CA GLY A 111 11.58 3.19 -1.38
C GLY A 111 10.84 4.48 -1.05
N PRO A 112 11.14 5.59 -1.73
CA PRO A 112 10.60 6.89 -1.34
C PRO A 112 9.24 7.23 -1.98
N GLU A 113 8.67 6.35 -2.80
CA GLU A 113 7.43 6.66 -3.50
C GLU A 113 6.33 7.08 -2.54
N ASP A 114 5.66 8.16 -2.89
CA ASP A 114 4.47 8.63 -2.21
C ASP A 114 3.37 8.85 -3.26
N HIS A 115 2.13 8.88 -2.80
CA HIS A 115 1.00 9.03 -3.71
C HIS A 115 1.04 10.37 -4.43
N ASP A 116 0.78 10.33 -5.75
CA ASP A 116 0.54 11.55 -6.53
C ASP A 116 -0.89 12.05 -6.32
N ALA A 117 -1.31 13.08 -7.07
CA ALA A 117 -2.64 13.69 -6.93
C ALA A 117 -3.79 12.71 -7.22
N GLU A 118 -3.53 11.62 -7.94
CA GLU A 118 -4.52 10.58 -8.26
C GLU A 118 -4.46 9.39 -7.30
N GLY A 119 -3.57 9.42 -6.30
CA GLY A 119 -3.38 8.31 -5.36
C GLY A 119 -2.63 7.15 -5.97
N SER A 120 -1.74 7.41 -6.93
CA SER A 120 -0.91 6.41 -7.60
C SER A 120 0.55 6.59 -7.23
N TYR A 121 1.34 5.54 -7.43
CA TYR A 121 2.80 5.61 -7.30
C TYR A 121 3.47 5.71 -8.65
N PRO A 122 4.54 6.50 -8.77
CA PRO A 122 5.36 6.51 -9.99
C PRO A 122 6.08 5.18 -10.16
N LEU A 123 6.40 4.82 -11.39
CA LEU A 123 7.15 3.61 -11.72
C LEU A 123 8.56 3.98 -12.14
N TYR A 124 9.55 3.40 -11.47
CA TYR A 124 10.96 3.58 -11.77
C TYR A 124 11.55 2.29 -12.34
N ASP A 125 12.57 2.43 -13.20
CA ASP A 125 13.35 1.29 -13.68
C ASP A 125 14.46 0.91 -12.67
N ASP A 126 15.29 -0.08 -13.01
CA ASP A 126 16.31 -0.60 -12.10
C ASP A 126 17.45 0.39 -11.81
N ASP A 127 17.67 1.38 -12.66
CA ASP A 127 18.68 2.42 -12.44
C ASP A 127 18.13 3.65 -11.69
N GLY A 128 16.86 3.64 -11.33
CA GLY A 128 16.21 4.74 -10.63
C GLY A 128 15.59 5.80 -11.53
N SER A 129 15.59 5.59 -12.84
CA SER A 129 14.95 6.52 -13.78
C SER A 129 13.44 6.33 -13.78
N LEU A 130 12.70 7.46 -13.83
CA LEU A 130 11.25 7.45 -13.88
C LEU A 130 10.76 6.90 -15.23
N ILE A 131 9.93 5.85 -15.19
CA ILE A 131 9.32 5.27 -16.39
C ILE A 131 7.91 5.84 -16.60
N LYS A 132 7.10 5.88 -15.53
CA LYS A 132 5.69 6.30 -15.58
C LYS A 132 5.29 7.03 -14.31
N HIS A 133 4.42 7.96 -14.47
CA HIS A 133 3.73 8.62 -13.37
C HIS A 133 2.50 7.85 -12.91
#